data_6f5f396fc0bcb97518229c4a1011215e
#
_entry.id   6f5f396fc0bcb97518229c4a1011215e
#
_cell.length_a   1.000
_cell.length_b   1.000
_cell.length_c   1.000
_cell.angle_alpha   90.00
_cell.angle_beta   90.00
_cell.angle_gamma   90.00
#
_symmetry.space_group_name_H-M   'P 1'
#
loop_
_entity.id
_entity.type
_entity.pdbx_description
1 polymer ?
#
loop_
_entity_poly.entity_id
_entity_poly.type
_entity_poly.pdbx_seq_one_letter_code
_entity_poly.pdbx_strand_id
1 'polypeptide(L)' 'MIHLELTTEEGQDLREEVTKRLTELDHEIAHTDSMDFKDMLKRRRDVVRTFLGKLSDTAAIVS' A
#
# COMPACT_ATOMS: atom_id res chain seq x y z
N MET A 1 -6.01 -2.85 17.53
CA MET A 1 -5.64 -1.78 16.60
C MET A 1 -4.12 -1.68 16.47
N ILE A 2 -3.63 -1.58 15.26
CA ILE A 2 -2.20 -1.46 15.04
C ILE A 2 -1.79 -0.01 15.23
N HIS A 3 -0.75 0.17 16.02
CA HIS A 3 -0.20 1.50 16.28
C HIS A 3 1.23 1.55 15.73
N LEU A 4 1.49 2.49 14.83
CA LEU A 4 2.81 2.65 14.22
C LEU A 4 3.41 3.99 14.60
N GLU A 5 4.66 3.94 15.05
CA GLU A 5 5.43 5.15 15.29
C GLU A 5 6.58 5.20 14.31
N LEU A 6 6.58 6.21 13.47
CA LEU A 6 7.58 6.39 12.43
C LEU A 6 8.12 7.81 12.48
N THR A 7 9.41 7.95 12.21
CA THR A 7 9.96 9.27 11.96
C THR A 7 9.42 9.79 10.63
N THR A 8 9.51 11.08 10.38
CA THR A 8 9.07 11.66 9.12
C THR A 8 9.79 11.01 7.94
N GLU A 9 11.09 10.77 8.08
CA GLU A 9 11.90 10.15 7.04
C GLU A 9 11.46 8.70 6.79
N GLU A 10 11.27 7.94 7.86
CA GLU A 10 10.79 6.56 7.75
C GLU A 10 9.42 6.49 7.10
N GLY A 11 8.54 7.41 7.46
CA GLY A 11 7.20 7.49 6.86
C GLY A 11 7.25 7.77 5.37
N GLN A 12 8.14 8.66 4.95
CA GLN A 12 8.30 8.96 3.53
C GLN A 12 8.85 7.78 2.76
N ASP A 13 9.87 7.12 3.29
CA ASP A 13 10.47 5.94 2.66
C ASP A 13 9.45 4.82 2.53
N LEU A 14 8.69 4.56 3.59
CA LEU A 14 7.67 3.53 3.58
C LEU A 14 6.57 3.85 2.58
N ARG A 15 6.17 5.11 2.50
CA ARG A 15 5.16 5.54 1.52
C ARG A 15 5.64 5.28 0.09
N GLU A 16 6.89 5.58 -0.19
CA GLU A 16 7.46 5.33 -1.52
C GLU A 16 7.46 3.84 -1.86
N GLU A 17 7.86 3.00 -0.90
CA GLU A 17 7.88 1.56 -1.10
C GLU A 17 6.46 1.00 -1.29
N VAL A 18 5.50 1.46 -0.49
CA VAL A 18 4.11 1.01 -0.60
C VAL A 18 3.51 1.46 -1.94
N THR A 19 3.78 2.69 -2.37
CA THR A 19 3.32 3.21 -3.65
C THR A 19 3.88 2.39 -4.81
N LYS A 20 5.16 2.03 -4.72
CA LYS A 20 5.81 1.19 -5.71
C LYS A 20 5.15 -0.19 -5.79
N ARG A 21 4.86 -0.79 -4.64
CA ARG A 21 4.17 -2.08 -4.57
C ARG A 21 2.77 -2.00 -5.17
N LEU A 22 2.07 -0.89 -4.92
CA LEU A 22 0.73 -0.67 -5.48
C LEU A 22 0.79 -0.62 -7.00
N THR A 23 1.78 0.07 -7.56
CA THR A 23 1.99 0.13 -9.02
C THR A 23 2.26 -1.26 -9.59
N GLU A 24 3.08 -2.06 -8.90
CA GLU A 24 3.36 -3.43 -9.31
C GLU A 24 2.11 -4.30 -9.31
N LEU A 25 1.27 -4.15 -8.28
CA LEU A 25 0.02 -4.90 -8.20
C LEU A 25 -0.93 -4.53 -9.33
N ASP A 26 -1.05 -3.24 -9.64
CA ASP A 26 -1.88 -2.80 -10.76
C ASP A 26 -1.39 -3.38 -12.08
N HIS A 27 -0.07 -3.44 -12.25
CA HIS A 27 0.53 -4.02 -13.45
C HIS A 27 0.22 -5.52 -13.55
N GLU A 28 0.36 -6.25 -12.45
CA GLU A 28 0.05 -7.67 -12.41
C GLU A 28 -1.42 -7.94 -12.70
N ILE A 29 -2.31 -7.11 -12.13
CA ILE A 29 -3.75 -7.24 -12.38
C ILE A 29 -4.05 -7.06 -13.86
N ALA A 30 -3.40 -6.12 -14.52
CA ALA A 30 -3.62 -5.85 -15.94
C ALA A 30 -3.13 -6.98 -16.82
N HIS A 31 -2.17 -7.77 -16.38
CA HIS A 31 -1.50 -8.78 -17.18
C HIS A 31 -1.85 -10.22 -16.83
N THR A 32 -2.71 -10.44 -15.82
CA THR A 32 -3.09 -11.80 -15.46
C THR A 32 -4.36 -12.23 -16.18
N ASP A 33 -4.37 -13.48 -16.64
CA ASP A 33 -5.52 -14.07 -17.33
C ASP A 33 -6.43 -14.87 -16.39
N SER A 34 -5.93 -15.21 -15.20
CA SER A 34 -6.69 -15.98 -14.23
C SER A 34 -7.61 -15.08 -13.42
N MET A 35 -8.91 -15.36 -13.47
CA MET A 35 -9.90 -14.55 -12.73
C MET A 35 -9.72 -14.69 -11.22
N ASP A 36 -9.47 -15.92 -10.75
CA ASP A 36 -9.27 -16.15 -9.31
C ASP A 36 -8.04 -15.42 -8.80
N PHE A 37 -6.95 -15.49 -9.55
CA PHE A 37 -5.72 -14.81 -9.20
C PHE A 37 -5.89 -13.29 -9.27
N LYS A 38 -6.60 -12.81 -10.28
CA LYS A 38 -6.89 -11.40 -10.43
C LYS A 38 -7.69 -10.87 -9.24
N ASP A 39 -8.69 -11.61 -8.79
CA ASP A 39 -9.50 -11.21 -7.62
C ASP A 39 -8.65 -11.14 -6.35
N MET A 40 -7.73 -12.09 -6.18
CA MET A 40 -6.80 -12.08 -5.06
C MET A 40 -5.90 -10.84 -5.10
N LEU A 41 -5.38 -10.52 -6.27
CA LEU A 41 -4.53 -9.34 -6.46
C LEU A 41 -5.27 -8.04 -6.19
N LYS A 42 -6.53 -7.96 -6.62
CA LYS A 42 -7.37 -6.77 -6.36
C LYS A 42 -7.59 -6.58 -4.88
N ARG A 43 -7.82 -7.66 -4.12
CA ARG A 43 -7.96 -7.59 -2.68
C ARG A 43 -6.69 -7.07 -2.02
N ARG A 44 -5.55 -7.58 -2.44
CA ARG A 44 -4.26 -7.12 -1.91
C ARG A 44 -4.00 -5.67 -2.25
N ARG A 45 -4.34 -5.27 -3.48
CA ARG A 45 -4.24 -3.87 -3.89
C ARG A 45 -5.07 -2.97 -2.98
N ASP A 46 -6.30 -3.36 -2.67
CA ASP A 46 -7.18 -2.55 -1.83
C ASP A 46 -6.64 -2.43 -0.41
N VAL A 47 -6.08 -3.52 0.14
CA VAL A 47 -5.43 -3.49 1.46
C VAL A 47 -4.25 -2.53 1.45
N VAL A 48 -3.40 -2.61 0.44
CA VAL A 48 -2.22 -1.75 0.31
C VAL A 48 -2.64 -0.30 0.18
N ARG A 49 -3.67 -0.02 -0.62
CA ARG A 49 -4.18 1.33 -0.80
C ARG A 49 -4.73 1.90 0.50
N THR A 50 -5.46 1.09 1.26
CA THR A 50 -6.00 1.49 2.55
C THR A 50 -4.87 1.80 3.52
N PHE A 51 -3.84 0.96 3.54
CA PHE A 51 -2.67 1.17 4.39
C PHE A 51 -1.95 2.48 4.02
N LEU A 52 -1.80 2.75 2.74
CA LEU A 52 -1.15 3.97 2.27
C LEU A 52 -1.91 5.21 2.75
N GLY A 53 -3.24 5.17 2.72
CA GLY A 53 -4.07 6.26 3.25
C GLY A 53 -3.85 6.47 4.73
N LYS A 54 -3.82 5.38 5.49
CA LYS A 54 -3.58 5.44 6.94
C LYS A 54 -2.17 5.91 7.25
N LEU A 55 -1.21 5.54 6.43
CA LEU A 55 0.17 5.95 6.60
C LEU A 55 0.33 7.46 6.44
N SER A 56 -0.41 8.05 5.51
CA SER A 56 -0.41 9.50 5.33
C SER A 56 -0.94 10.21 6.57
N ASP A 57 -2.01 9.70 7.17
CA ASP A 57 -2.56 10.25 8.41
C ASP A 57 -1.59 10.09 9.57
N THR A 58 -0.93 8.94 9.65
CA THR A 58 0.05 8.65 10.70
C THR A 58 1.24 9.60 10.60
N ALA A 59 1.70 9.89 9.40
CA ALA A 59 2.81 10.81 9.19
C ALA A 59 2.48 12.21 9.70
N ALA A 60 1.22 12.62 9.62
CA ALA A 60 0.80 13.91 10.15
C ALA A 60 0.79 13.92 11.68
N ILE A 61 0.59 12.78 12.31
CA ILE A 61 0.54 12.67 13.77
C ILE A 61 1.93 12.61 14.40
N VAL A 62 2.84 11.91 13.73
CA VAL A 62 4.17 11.62 14.29
C VAL A 62 5.13 12.82 14.17
N SER A 63 4.81 13.75 13.35
CA SER A 63 5.66 14.93 13.13
C SER A 63 5.98 15.72 14.40
#